data_b723d905a659b940a9885a07647416fb
#
_entry.id   b723d905a659b940a9885a07647416fb
#
_cell.length_a   1.000
_cell.length_b   1.000
_cell.length_c   1.000
_cell.angle_alpha   90.00
_cell.angle_beta   90.00
_cell.angle_gamma   90.00
#
_symmetry.space_group_name_H-M   'P 1'
#
loop_
_entity.id
_entity.type
_entity.pdbx_description
1 polymer ?
#
loop_
_entity_poly.entity_id
_entity_poly.type
_entity_poly.pdbx_seq_one_letter_code
_entity_poly.pdbx_strand_id
1 'polypeptide(L)'
;MALNEVVISDSTTLISLLNIERFELLFNFSTIIIISQAVYNEVCYQPHAKTTLDGYIADERVSVKVVKNNERLQQLLIRLDLGESESILLAKKENLPLIIDEKKGRGIAVELGVKTIGLIGILLIFKKKSLLSDNEIIEIVDALRNVDFRVSEALLKFLLE
;
A
#
# COMPACT_ATOMS: atom_id res chain seq x y z
N MET A 1 -17.73 -4.03 -6.02
CA MET A 1 -16.76 -4.90 -6.74
C MET A 1 -15.38 -4.22 -6.78
N ALA A 2 -14.36 -4.93 -6.37
CA ALA A 2 -13.01 -4.37 -6.37
C ALA A 2 -12.48 -4.16 -7.79
N LEU A 3 -11.59 -3.15 -7.96
CA LEU A 3 -11.02 -2.77 -9.26
C LEU A 3 -9.93 -3.75 -9.74
N ASN A 4 -9.30 -4.45 -8.82
CA ASN A 4 -8.28 -5.46 -9.09
C ASN A 4 -8.61 -6.74 -8.34
N GLU A 5 -8.17 -7.88 -8.84
CA GLU A 5 -8.31 -9.12 -8.09
C GLU A 5 -7.26 -9.22 -6.99
N VAL A 6 -6.01 -8.93 -7.33
CA VAL A 6 -4.86 -9.06 -6.43
C VAL A 6 -3.89 -7.92 -6.64
N VAL A 7 -3.39 -7.35 -5.56
CA VAL A 7 -2.28 -6.38 -5.57
C VAL A 7 -1.27 -6.72 -4.48
N ILE A 8 -0.05 -6.24 -4.67
CA ILE A 8 0.98 -6.25 -3.63
C ILE A 8 0.97 -4.90 -2.93
N SER A 9 1.22 -4.86 -1.63
CA SER A 9 1.34 -3.59 -0.90
C SER A 9 2.58 -3.54 -0.03
N ASP A 10 3.23 -2.37 -0.04
CA ASP A 10 4.23 -2.00 0.94
C ASP A 10 3.56 -1.56 2.25
N SER A 11 4.34 -1.30 3.29
CA SER A 11 3.84 -1.06 4.65
C SER A 11 3.20 0.30 4.88
N THR A 12 3.67 1.36 4.23
CA THR A 12 3.25 2.74 4.55
C THR A 12 1.75 2.97 4.39
N THR A 13 1.18 2.56 3.26
CA THR A 13 -0.27 2.68 3.03
C THR A 13 -1.07 1.88 4.05
N LEU A 14 -0.62 0.66 4.35
CA LEU A 14 -1.31 -0.22 5.30
C LEU A 14 -1.31 0.38 6.71
N ILE A 15 -0.14 0.83 7.17
CA ILE A 15 0.02 1.43 8.50
C ILE A 15 -0.85 2.69 8.62
N SER A 16 -0.81 3.55 7.60
CA SER A 16 -1.58 4.79 7.61
C SER A 16 -3.07 4.53 7.67
N LEU A 17 -3.58 3.59 6.88
CA LEU A 17 -5.01 3.25 6.89
C LEU A 17 -5.44 2.53 8.16
N LEU A 18 -4.59 1.70 8.74
CA LEU A 18 -4.86 1.07 10.04
C LEU A 18 -4.92 2.13 11.15
N ASN A 19 -4.03 3.12 11.11
CA ASN A 19 -3.99 4.19 12.12
C ASN A 19 -5.20 5.10 12.07
N ILE A 20 -5.83 5.28 10.92
CA ILE A 20 -7.07 6.05 10.79
C ILE A 20 -8.33 5.16 10.78
N GLU A 21 -8.17 3.86 11.02
CA GLU A 21 -9.27 2.89 11.07
C GLU A 21 -10.08 2.80 9.76
N ARG A 22 -9.40 2.93 8.62
CA ARG A 22 -10.01 2.90 7.30
C ARG A 22 -9.35 1.89 6.36
N PHE A 23 -8.83 0.79 6.91
CA PHE A 23 -8.17 -0.25 6.10
C PHE A 23 -9.11 -0.86 5.05
N GLU A 24 -10.39 -0.96 5.35
CA GLU A 24 -11.39 -1.52 4.45
C GLU A 24 -11.48 -0.81 3.09
N LEU A 25 -11.01 0.42 2.98
CA LEU A 25 -10.95 1.15 1.70
C LEU A 25 -10.15 0.37 0.66
N LEU A 26 -9.10 -0.33 1.08
CA LEU A 26 -8.27 -1.11 0.14
C LEU A 26 -9.04 -2.25 -0.53
N PHE A 27 -10.09 -2.75 0.10
CA PHE A 27 -10.88 -3.84 -0.48
C PHE A 27 -11.85 -3.36 -1.56
N ASN A 28 -12.03 -2.06 -1.72
CA ASN A 28 -12.64 -1.48 -2.92
C ASN A 28 -11.66 -1.39 -4.07
N PHE A 29 -10.36 -1.37 -3.77
CA PHE A 29 -9.29 -1.34 -4.76
C PHE A 29 -8.88 -2.74 -5.20
N SER A 30 -8.79 -3.69 -4.28
CA SER A 30 -8.37 -5.06 -4.57
C SER A 30 -9.10 -6.07 -3.69
N THR A 31 -9.50 -7.19 -4.29
CA THR A 31 -10.16 -8.28 -3.55
C THR A 31 -9.21 -8.92 -2.56
N ILE A 32 -7.97 -9.16 -2.98
CA ILE A 32 -6.92 -9.77 -2.16
C ILE A 32 -5.69 -8.85 -2.17
N ILE A 33 -5.07 -8.71 -1.02
CA ILE A 33 -3.82 -7.97 -0.86
C ILE A 33 -2.74 -8.94 -0.42
N ILE A 34 -1.65 -9.00 -1.16
CA ILE A 34 -0.47 -9.80 -0.82
C ILE A 34 0.59 -8.87 -0.22
N ILE A 35 1.17 -9.28 0.88
CA ILE A 35 2.27 -8.57 1.52
C ILE A 35 3.44 -9.53 1.77
N SER A 36 4.64 -8.98 1.82
CA SER A 36 5.81 -9.77 2.18
C SER A 36 5.88 -10.00 3.70
N GLN A 37 6.70 -10.95 4.14
CA GLN A 37 6.95 -11.18 5.56
C GLN A 37 7.52 -9.93 6.24
N ALA A 38 8.42 -9.20 5.58
CA ALA A 38 8.99 -7.97 6.14
C ALA A 38 7.92 -6.90 6.33
N VAL A 39 7.01 -6.75 5.36
CA VAL A 39 5.89 -5.81 5.48
C VAL A 39 4.96 -6.22 6.63
N TYR A 40 4.63 -7.50 6.74
CA TYR A 40 3.86 -7.99 7.88
C TYR A 40 4.51 -7.63 9.21
N ASN A 41 5.81 -7.86 9.35
CA ASN A 41 6.55 -7.55 10.56
C ASN A 41 6.53 -6.06 10.90
N GLU A 42 6.69 -5.20 9.90
CA GLU A 42 6.62 -3.74 10.09
C GLU A 42 5.24 -3.28 10.55
N VAL A 43 4.18 -3.76 9.89
CA VAL A 43 2.80 -3.39 10.24
C VAL A 43 2.45 -3.89 11.63
N CYS A 44 2.85 -5.10 11.97
CA CYS A 44 2.52 -5.76 13.23
C CYS A 44 3.37 -5.30 14.42
N TYR A 45 4.27 -4.35 14.21
CA TYR A 45 5.04 -3.76 15.31
C TYR A 45 4.12 -3.14 16.37
N GLN A 46 2.99 -2.58 15.96
CA GLN A 46 1.97 -2.07 16.88
C GLN A 46 0.89 -3.15 17.11
N PRO A 47 0.57 -3.49 18.38
CA PRO A 47 -0.35 -4.59 18.70
C PRO A 47 -1.76 -4.43 18.08
N HIS A 48 -2.31 -3.22 18.05
CA HIS A 48 -3.64 -3.01 17.48
C HIS A 48 -3.67 -3.27 15.97
N ALA A 49 -2.61 -2.85 15.26
CA ALA A 49 -2.47 -3.11 13.83
C ALA A 49 -2.35 -4.60 13.54
N LYS A 50 -1.57 -5.32 14.37
CA LYS A 50 -1.43 -6.77 14.26
C LYS A 50 -2.77 -7.48 14.39
N THR A 51 -3.56 -7.13 15.39
CA THR A 51 -4.87 -7.75 15.62
C THR A 51 -5.79 -7.57 14.40
N THR A 52 -5.87 -6.36 13.86
CA THR A 52 -6.70 -6.07 12.70
C THR A 52 -6.20 -6.80 11.45
N LEU A 53 -4.89 -6.75 11.19
CA LEU A 53 -4.30 -7.39 10.02
C LEU A 53 -4.45 -8.91 10.08
N ASP A 54 -4.21 -9.53 11.24
CA ASP A 54 -4.39 -10.97 11.44
C ASP A 54 -5.83 -11.39 11.18
N GLY A 55 -6.80 -10.54 11.50
CA GLY A 55 -8.21 -10.78 11.18
C GLY A 55 -8.45 -10.89 9.68
N TYR A 56 -7.88 -9.98 8.90
CA TYR A 56 -7.98 -10.04 7.44
C TYR A 56 -7.22 -11.21 6.83
N ILE A 57 -6.12 -11.62 7.46
CA ILE A 57 -5.38 -12.83 7.04
C ILE A 57 -6.25 -14.08 7.29
N ALA A 58 -6.90 -14.17 8.45
CA ALA A 58 -7.80 -15.27 8.76
C ALA A 58 -8.98 -15.35 7.78
N ASP A 59 -9.46 -14.20 7.31
CA ASP A 59 -10.54 -14.12 6.32
C ASP A 59 -10.06 -14.34 4.87
N GLU A 60 -8.78 -14.63 4.68
CA GLU A 60 -8.16 -14.85 3.36
C GLU A 60 -8.22 -13.63 2.43
N ARG A 61 -8.34 -12.44 2.99
CA ARG A 61 -8.33 -11.16 2.24
C ARG A 61 -6.94 -10.54 2.15
N VAL A 62 -6.06 -10.90 3.07
CA VAL A 62 -4.64 -10.55 3.08
C VAL A 62 -3.84 -11.85 3.15
N SER A 63 -2.81 -11.95 2.33
CA SER A 63 -1.92 -13.11 2.29
C SER A 63 -0.48 -12.67 2.49
N VAL A 64 0.26 -13.39 3.33
CA VAL A 64 1.68 -13.12 3.58
C VAL A 64 2.53 -14.09 2.77
N LYS A 65 3.50 -13.59 2.03
CA LYS A 65 4.44 -14.40 1.26
C LYS A 65 5.87 -14.15 1.67
N VAL A 66 6.63 -15.23 1.75
CA VAL A 66 8.07 -15.17 2.04
C VAL A 66 8.83 -14.92 0.75
N VAL A 67 9.72 -13.94 0.76
CA VAL A 67 10.61 -13.63 -0.36
C VAL A 67 11.99 -14.25 -0.06
N LYS A 68 12.53 -14.99 -1.02
CA LYS A 68 13.83 -15.64 -0.85
C LYS A 68 14.94 -14.59 -0.80
N ASN A 69 15.89 -14.80 0.13
CA ASN A 69 17.11 -14.02 0.16
C ASN A 69 18.02 -14.47 -0.98
N ASN A 70 18.10 -13.66 -2.02
CA ASN A 70 18.91 -13.94 -3.21
C ASN A 70 19.66 -12.67 -3.63
N GLU A 71 20.43 -12.78 -4.71
CA GLU A 71 21.25 -11.68 -5.21
C GLU A 71 20.41 -10.43 -5.58
N ARG A 72 19.24 -10.64 -6.17
CA ARG A 72 18.35 -9.51 -6.54
C ARG A 72 17.88 -8.74 -5.32
N LEU A 73 17.51 -9.45 -4.26
CA LEU A 73 17.13 -8.81 -3.00
C LEU A 73 18.29 -8.01 -2.43
N GLN A 74 19.50 -8.59 -2.42
CA GLN A 74 20.69 -7.90 -1.91
C GLN A 74 21.01 -6.64 -2.70
N GLN A 75 20.81 -6.65 -4.02
CA GLN A 75 21.00 -5.46 -4.86
C GLN A 75 20.02 -4.35 -4.49
N LEU A 76 18.75 -4.68 -4.25
CA LEU A 76 17.75 -3.69 -3.85
C LEU A 76 18.02 -3.14 -2.45
N LEU A 77 18.50 -3.96 -1.54
CA LEU A 77 18.83 -3.53 -0.16
C LEU A 77 19.95 -2.51 -0.07
N ILE A 78 20.75 -2.34 -1.12
CA ILE A 78 21.74 -1.27 -1.19
C ILE A 78 21.06 0.10 -1.19
N ARG A 79 19.87 0.21 -1.77
CA ARG A 79 19.16 1.47 -1.99
C ARG A 79 17.88 1.62 -1.19
N LEU A 80 17.26 0.52 -0.79
CA LEU A 80 15.92 0.46 -0.18
C LEU A 80 15.96 -0.37 1.09
N ASP A 81 14.94 -0.21 1.94
CA ASP A 81 14.75 -1.07 3.10
C ASP A 81 14.22 -2.46 2.69
N LEU A 82 14.11 -3.35 3.67
CA LEU A 82 13.72 -4.73 3.42
C LEU A 82 12.27 -4.83 2.93
N GLY A 83 11.34 -4.10 3.55
CA GLY A 83 9.93 -4.12 3.16
C GLY A 83 9.71 -3.67 1.74
N GLU A 84 10.31 -2.55 1.34
CA GLU A 84 10.25 -2.04 -0.03
C GLU A 84 10.87 -3.03 -1.02
N SER A 85 12.04 -3.55 -0.69
CA SER A 85 12.78 -4.47 -1.56
C SER A 85 12.00 -5.77 -1.79
N GLU A 86 11.48 -6.38 -0.74
CA GLU A 86 10.66 -7.59 -0.84
C GLU A 86 9.38 -7.33 -1.63
N SER A 87 8.72 -6.20 -1.38
CA SER A 87 7.48 -5.84 -2.09
C SER A 87 7.69 -5.69 -3.60
N ILE A 88 8.78 -5.03 -4.00
CA ILE A 88 9.11 -4.85 -5.42
C ILE A 88 9.39 -6.19 -6.09
N LEU A 89 10.20 -7.05 -5.47
CA LEU A 89 10.51 -8.37 -6.05
C LEU A 89 9.27 -9.25 -6.16
N LEU A 90 8.41 -9.20 -5.14
CA LEU A 90 7.17 -9.95 -5.13
C LEU A 90 6.24 -9.49 -6.25
N ALA A 91 6.06 -8.18 -6.42
CA ALA A 91 5.25 -7.61 -7.49
C ALA A 91 5.78 -7.98 -8.88
N LYS A 92 7.09 -7.94 -9.06
CA LYS A 92 7.73 -8.32 -10.32
C LYS A 92 7.54 -9.80 -10.62
N LYS A 93 7.78 -10.66 -9.65
CA LYS A 93 7.64 -12.11 -9.79
C LYS A 93 6.21 -12.51 -10.13
N GLU A 94 5.25 -11.95 -9.42
CA GLU A 94 3.82 -12.28 -9.58
C GLU A 94 3.17 -11.49 -10.73
N ASN A 95 3.88 -10.54 -11.31
CA ASN A 95 3.35 -9.62 -12.34
C ASN A 95 2.08 -8.92 -11.89
N LEU A 96 2.13 -8.36 -10.68
CA LEU A 96 1.00 -7.67 -10.04
C LEU A 96 1.33 -6.20 -9.78
N PRO A 97 0.31 -5.33 -9.72
CA PRO A 97 0.50 -3.94 -9.32
C PRO A 97 1.00 -3.85 -7.87
N LEU A 98 1.77 -2.82 -7.58
CA LEU A 98 2.34 -2.56 -6.26
C LEU A 98 1.83 -1.24 -5.70
N ILE A 99 1.27 -1.29 -4.50
CA ILE A 99 0.95 -0.08 -3.73
C ILE A 99 2.22 0.31 -2.98
N ILE A 100 2.79 1.46 -3.33
CA ILE A 100 4.00 1.98 -2.70
C ILE A 100 3.98 3.51 -2.73
N ASP A 101 4.13 4.13 -1.56
CA ASP A 101 4.05 5.59 -1.42
C ASP A 101 5.42 6.28 -1.48
N GLU A 102 6.46 5.60 -1.05
CA GLU A 102 7.79 6.17 -0.96
C GLU A 102 8.35 6.42 -2.37
N LYS A 103 8.75 7.67 -2.65
CA LYS A 103 9.14 8.12 -3.99
C LYS A 103 10.32 7.35 -4.56
N LYS A 104 11.34 7.09 -3.76
CA LYS A 104 12.54 6.37 -4.20
C LYS A 104 12.23 4.92 -4.57
N GLY A 105 11.47 4.22 -3.71
CA GLY A 105 11.03 2.86 -3.96
C GLY A 105 10.17 2.77 -5.20
N ARG A 106 9.23 3.70 -5.37
CA ARG A 106 8.38 3.76 -6.55
C ARG A 106 9.18 3.94 -7.83
N GLY A 107 10.18 4.84 -7.82
CA GLY A 107 11.07 5.04 -8.97
C GLY A 107 11.82 3.78 -9.37
N ILE A 108 12.36 3.06 -8.40
CA ILE A 108 13.07 1.80 -8.65
C ILE A 108 12.12 0.73 -9.17
N ALA A 109 10.92 0.62 -8.59
CA ALA A 109 9.91 -0.33 -9.06
C ALA A 109 9.56 -0.08 -10.54
N VAL A 110 9.34 1.18 -10.91
CA VAL A 110 9.05 1.56 -12.31
C VAL A 110 10.19 1.18 -13.24
N GLU A 111 11.45 1.43 -12.84
CA GLU A 111 12.62 1.01 -13.61
C GLU A 111 12.64 -0.50 -13.86
N LEU A 112 12.14 -1.29 -12.93
CA LEU A 112 12.04 -2.75 -13.03
C LEU A 112 10.78 -3.23 -13.77
N GLY A 113 9.97 -2.33 -14.28
CA GLY A 113 8.75 -2.67 -15.02
C GLY A 113 7.54 -2.99 -14.16
N VAL A 114 7.56 -2.63 -12.88
CA VAL A 114 6.45 -2.84 -11.95
C VAL A 114 5.50 -1.64 -12.03
N LYS A 115 4.21 -1.90 -12.18
CA LYS A 115 3.17 -0.86 -12.12
C LYS A 115 2.96 -0.47 -10.67
N THR A 116 2.98 0.83 -10.40
CA THR A 116 2.86 1.35 -9.02
C THR A 116 1.71 2.32 -8.87
N ILE A 117 1.19 2.40 -7.66
CA ILE A 117 0.22 3.41 -7.26
C ILE A 117 0.43 3.73 -5.78
N GLY A 118 0.27 5.00 -5.41
CA GLY A 118 0.26 5.42 -4.01
C GLY A 118 -1.15 5.59 -3.48
N LEU A 119 -1.28 5.83 -2.17
CA LEU A 119 -2.58 5.97 -1.51
C LEU A 119 -3.40 7.12 -2.10
N ILE A 120 -2.78 8.26 -2.37
CA ILE A 120 -3.48 9.41 -2.95
C ILE A 120 -3.99 9.08 -4.36
N GLY A 121 -3.22 8.32 -5.13
CA GLY A 121 -3.67 7.82 -6.44
C GLY A 121 -4.89 6.92 -6.33
N ILE A 122 -4.94 6.07 -5.33
CA ILE A 122 -6.10 5.20 -5.05
C ILE A 122 -7.33 6.07 -4.71
N LEU A 123 -7.18 7.06 -3.83
CA LEU A 123 -8.26 7.98 -3.47
C LEU A 123 -8.76 8.77 -4.69
N LEU A 124 -7.87 9.17 -5.58
CA LEU A 124 -8.23 9.86 -6.82
C LEU A 124 -9.08 8.96 -7.72
N ILE A 125 -8.74 7.69 -7.84
CA ILE A 125 -9.53 6.70 -8.58
C ILE A 125 -10.92 6.57 -7.96
N PHE A 126 -11.00 6.46 -6.63
CA PHE A 126 -12.28 6.36 -5.93
C PHE A 126 -13.15 7.59 -6.15
N LYS A 127 -12.55 8.78 -6.17
CA LYS A 127 -13.26 10.02 -6.51
C LYS A 127 -13.83 9.95 -7.93
N LYS A 128 -13.01 9.62 -8.91
CA LYS A 128 -13.42 9.56 -10.33
C LYS A 128 -14.52 8.52 -10.57
N LYS A 129 -14.54 7.45 -9.80
CA LYS A 129 -15.57 6.40 -9.90
C LYS A 129 -16.75 6.63 -8.96
N SER A 130 -16.79 7.78 -8.29
CA SER A 130 -17.85 8.15 -7.35
C SER A 130 -18.04 7.15 -6.21
N LEU A 131 -16.95 6.47 -5.82
CA LEU A 131 -16.95 5.56 -4.67
C LEU A 131 -16.78 6.31 -3.35
N LEU A 132 -16.22 7.51 -3.38
CA LEU A 132 -16.08 8.41 -2.25
C LEU A 132 -16.56 9.80 -2.65
N SER A 133 -17.30 10.47 -1.78
CA SER A 133 -17.67 11.87 -1.95
C SER A 133 -16.47 12.79 -1.64
N ASP A 134 -16.56 14.04 -2.07
CA ASP A 134 -15.54 15.03 -1.77
C ASP A 134 -15.37 15.23 -0.26
N ASN A 135 -16.47 15.22 0.50
CA ASN A 135 -16.41 15.34 1.97
C ASN A 135 -15.71 14.15 2.62
N GLU A 136 -15.99 12.94 2.17
CA GLU A 136 -15.32 11.73 2.65
C GLU A 136 -13.82 11.78 2.36
N ILE A 137 -13.42 12.25 1.19
CA ILE A 137 -12.01 12.42 0.81
C ILE A 137 -11.33 13.43 1.72
N ILE A 138 -11.97 14.57 1.98
CA ILE A 138 -11.43 15.59 2.88
C ILE A 138 -11.21 15.02 4.28
N GLU A 139 -12.17 14.28 4.81
CA GLU A 139 -12.06 13.62 6.12
C GLU A 139 -10.90 12.64 6.16
N ILE A 140 -10.74 11.83 5.12
CA ILE A 140 -9.65 10.84 5.01
C ILE A 140 -8.30 11.56 4.95
N VAL A 141 -8.16 12.58 4.12
CA VAL A 141 -6.91 13.34 3.98
C VAL A 141 -6.54 14.02 5.29
N ASP A 142 -7.50 14.64 5.97
CA ASP A 142 -7.25 15.27 7.27
C ASP A 142 -6.78 14.23 8.31
N ALA A 143 -7.43 13.08 8.35
CA ALA A 143 -7.03 11.99 9.24
C ALA A 143 -5.62 11.48 8.92
N LEU A 144 -5.29 11.32 7.64
CA LEU A 144 -3.96 10.89 7.20
C LEU A 144 -2.87 11.87 7.62
N ARG A 145 -3.12 13.16 7.51
CA ARG A 145 -2.18 14.20 7.95
C ARG A 145 -1.93 14.12 9.46
N ASN A 146 -2.95 13.77 10.24
CA ASN A 146 -2.83 13.64 11.69
C ASN A 146 -2.03 12.40 12.12
N VAL A 147 -1.80 11.43 11.23
CA VAL A 147 -0.95 10.26 11.48
C VAL A 147 0.35 10.32 10.67
N ASP A 148 0.81 11.53 10.37
CA ASP A 148 2.08 11.82 9.72
C ASP A 148 2.23 11.29 8.28
N PHE A 149 1.12 11.01 7.60
CA PHE A 149 1.14 10.70 6.20
C PHE A 149 1.34 11.99 5.38
N ARG A 150 2.37 12.00 4.55
CA ARG A 150 2.70 13.20 3.75
C ARG A 150 1.88 13.26 2.48
N VAL A 151 1.16 14.37 2.30
CA VAL A 151 0.42 14.68 1.08
C VAL A 151 1.02 15.95 0.49
N SER A 152 1.52 15.88 -0.75
CA SER A 152 2.00 17.09 -1.42
C SER A 152 0.84 18.02 -1.76
N GLU A 153 1.10 19.33 -1.74
CA GLU A 153 0.08 20.33 -2.10
C GLU A 153 -0.43 20.12 -3.54
N ALA A 154 0.44 19.73 -4.45
CA ALA A 154 0.07 19.45 -5.84
C ALA A 154 -0.91 18.27 -5.94
N LEU A 155 -0.62 17.16 -5.23
CA LEU A 155 -1.50 15.99 -5.21
C LEU A 155 -2.84 16.30 -4.53
N LEU A 156 -2.80 17.06 -3.43
CA LEU A 156 -4.00 17.49 -2.72
C LEU A 156 -4.90 18.33 -3.63
N LYS A 157 -4.32 19.23 -4.39
CA LYS A 157 -5.05 20.06 -5.33
C LYS A 157 -5.77 19.21 -6.39
N PHE A 158 -5.07 18.22 -6.96
CA PHE A 158 -5.68 17.29 -7.91
C PHE A 158 -6.84 16.51 -7.27
N LEU A 159 -6.67 16.09 -6.03
CA LEU A 159 -7.66 15.27 -5.34
C LEU A 159 -8.94 16.06 -5.02
N LEU A 160 -8.80 17.34 -4.68
CA LEU A 160 -9.92 18.19 -4.26
C LEU A 160 -10.57 18.98 -5.41
N GLU A 161 -9.99 18.98 -6.59
CA GLU A 161 -10.61 19.51 -7.80
C GLU A 161 -11.61 18.50 -8.38
#